data_5bf9ed8b8a63e320af9d0e58508e065b
#
_entry.id   5bf9ed8b8a63e320af9d0e58508e065b
#
_cell.length_a   1.000
_cell.length_b   1.000
_cell.length_c   1.000
_cell.angle_alpha   90.00
_cell.angle_beta   90.00
_cell.angle_gamma   90.00
#
_symmetry.space_group_name_H-M   'P 1'
#
loop_
_entity.id
_entity.type
_entity.pdbx_description
1 polymer ?
#
loop_
_entity_poly.entity_id
_entity_poly.type
_entity_poly.pdbx_seq_one_letter_code
_entity_poly.pdbx_strand_id
1 'polypeptide(L)'
;MDKLAKPKNRALFLVSVAVTGALAGAAVWLFFFAMEHGIDFFWTEVPHMLGAASPELASGPFGCLPYPFFVCLLGGLLIGLYEKLTGTKTDDLNQVMAKVKQDGRYPYDNLGKLSIAALLPLLFGGSIGPEAGLTGVIAGLCSWVGDRMRRFGAEFRELTLLGTQAALTALFTAP
;
A
#
# COMPACT_ATOMS: atom_id res chain seq x y z
N MET A 1 -24.90 19.98 7.20
CA MET A 1 -24.55 19.19 8.40
C MET A 1 -25.65 18.16 8.58
N ASP A 2 -25.53 17.06 7.82
CA ASP A 2 -26.51 15.98 7.89
C ASP A 2 -26.37 15.24 9.22
N LYS A 3 -27.53 15.01 9.86
CA LYS A 3 -27.62 14.31 11.14
C LYS A 3 -27.02 12.92 10.96
N LEU A 4 -25.92 12.64 11.66
CA LEU A 4 -25.35 11.32 11.85
C LEU A 4 -26.50 10.37 12.28
N ALA A 5 -26.92 9.52 11.35
CA ALA A 5 -27.96 8.54 11.63
C ALA A 5 -27.41 7.59 12.70
N LYS A 6 -28.09 7.51 13.85
CA LYS A 6 -27.67 6.62 14.93
C LYS A 6 -27.73 5.17 14.43
N PRO A 7 -26.63 4.42 14.48
CA PRO A 7 -26.59 3.04 14.02
C PRO A 7 -27.62 2.23 14.81
N LYS A 8 -28.47 1.52 14.08
CA LYS A 8 -29.60 0.75 14.64
C LYS A 8 -29.19 -0.32 15.66
N ASN A 9 -27.90 -0.74 15.60
CA ASN A 9 -27.25 -1.64 16.56
C ASN A 9 -25.81 -1.16 16.84
N ARG A 10 -25.62 -0.43 17.95
CA ARG A 10 -24.29 0.08 18.34
C ARG A 10 -23.24 -1.02 18.51
N ALA A 11 -23.62 -2.18 19.04
CA ALA A 11 -22.71 -3.30 19.22
C ALA A 11 -22.20 -3.83 17.88
N LEU A 12 -23.07 -3.96 16.89
CA LEU A 12 -22.68 -4.43 15.55
C LEU A 12 -21.78 -3.43 14.82
N PHE A 13 -22.04 -2.14 14.99
CA PHE A 13 -21.15 -1.08 14.46
C PHE A 13 -19.76 -1.15 15.08
N LEU A 14 -19.65 -1.30 16.41
CA LEU A 14 -18.37 -1.43 17.09
C LEU A 14 -17.58 -2.67 16.62
N VAL A 15 -18.27 -3.80 16.48
CA VAL A 15 -17.66 -5.03 15.92
C VAL A 15 -17.16 -4.80 14.50
N SER A 16 -17.93 -4.12 13.66
CA SER A 16 -17.49 -3.84 12.28
C SER A 16 -16.27 -2.91 12.23
N VAL A 17 -16.21 -1.89 13.08
CA VAL A 17 -15.04 -1.01 13.19
C VAL A 17 -13.82 -1.79 13.66
N ALA A 18 -13.97 -2.65 14.67
CA ALA A 18 -12.88 -3.48 15.19
C ALA A 18 -12.34 -4.45 14.13
N VAL A 19 -13.22 -5.13 13.39
CA VAL A 19 -12.85 -6.05 12.29
C VAL A 19 -12.15 -5.28 11.17
N THR A 20 -12.67 -4.12 10.78
CA THR A 20 -12.05 -3.29 9.73
C THR A 20 -10.66 -2.83 10.15
N GLY A 21 -10.51 -2.36 11.39
CA GLY A 21 -9.22 -1.95 11.94
C GLY A 21 -8.21 -3.09 12.01
N ALA A 22 -8.64 -4.27 12.45
CA ALA A 22 -7.78 -5.46 12.51
C ALA A 22 -7.31 -5.90 11.11
N LEU A 23 -8.20 -5.92 10.12
CA LEU A 23 -7.84 -6.28 8.74
C LEU A 23 -6.93 -5.23 8.10
N ALA A 24 -7.20 -3.95 8.31
CA ALA A 24 -6.34 -2.88 7.81
C ALA A 24 -4.95 -2.95 8.47
N GLY A 25 -4.88 -3.16 9.77
CA GLY A 25 -3.61 -3.34 10.49
C GLY A 25 -2.82 -4.55 10.01
N ALA A 26 -3.49 -5.69 9.79
CA ALA A 26 -2.85 -6.89 9.25
C ALA A 26 -2.32 -6.66 7.84
N ALA A 27 -3.05 -5.95 6.99
CA ALA A 27 -2.61 -5.62 5.63
C ALA A 27 -1.39 -4.68 5.63
N VAL A 28 -1.40 -3.66 6.49
CA VAL A 28 -0.25 -2.76 6.69
C VAL A 28 0.97 -3.54 7.17
N TRP A 29 0.80 -4.39 8.18
CA TRP A 29 1.88 -5.23 8.69
C TRP A 29 2.47 -6.14 7.61
N LEU A 30 1.61 -6.82 6.85
CA LEU A 30 2.03 -7.71 5.76
C LEU A 30 2.79 -6.94 4.67
N PHE A 31 2.33 -5.73 4.35
CA PHE A 31 2.98 -4.87 3.37
C PHE A 31 4.38 -4.45 3.82
N PHE A 32 4.54 -3.98 5.07
CA PHE A 32 5.84 -3.62 5.62
C PHE A 32 6.76 -4.84 5.74
N PHE A 33 6.23 -5.98 6.18
CA PHE A 33 6.97 -7.23 6.23
C PHE A 33 7.53 -7.61 4.84
N ALA A 34 6.69 -7.55 3.80
CA ALA A 34 7.12 -7.83 2.43
C ALA A 34 8.12 -6.80 1.91
N MET A 35 7.94 -5.51 2.27
CA MET A 35 8.85 -4.44 1.90
C MET A 35 10.23 -4.63 2.53
N GLU A 36 10.31 -4.84 3.85
CA GLU A 36 11.57 -5.04 4.57
C GLU A 36 12.36 -6.23 4.03
N HIS A 37 11.71 -7.40 3.94
CA HIS A 37 12.35 -8.60 3.42
C HIS A 37 12.75 -8.46 1.95
N GLY A 38 11.96 -7.77 1.16
CA GLY A 38 12.29 -7.52 -0.23
C GLY A 38 13.47 -6.56 -0.42
N ILE A 39 13.54 -5.51 0.40
CA ILE A 39 14.68 -4.59 0.42
C ILE A 39 15.95 -5.34 0.84
N ASP A 40 15.91 -6.09 1.93
CA ASP A 40 17.05 -6.89 2.39
C ASP A 40 17.52 -7.88 1.33
N PHE A 41 16.60 -8.55 0.66
CA PHE A 41 16.93 -9.46 -0.41
C PHE A 41 17.66 -8.76 -1.56
N PHE A 42 17.11 -7.68 -2.12
CA PHE A 42 17.70 -7.00 -3.28
C PHE A 42 18.96 -6.21 -2.95
N TRP A 43 19.06 -5.64 -1.74
CA TRP A 43 20.13 -4.70 -1.40
C TRP A 43 21.22 -5.32 -0.51
N THR A 44 20.96 -6.48 0.10
CA THR A 44 21.93 -7.16 0.96
C THR A 44 22.30 -8.54 0.44
N GLU A 45 21.31 -9.42 0.22
CA GLU A 45 21.61 -10.81 -0.14
C GLU A 45 22.11 -10.96 -1.58
N VAL A 46 21.44 -10.31 -2.55
CA VAL A 46 21.81 -10.43 -3.97
C VAL A 46 23.24 -9.90 -4.23
N PRO A 47 23.67 -8.75 -3.73
CA PRO A 47 25.07 -8.32 -3.85
C PRO A 47 26.07 -9.32 -3.25
N HIS A 48 25.75 -9.88 -2.08
CA HIS A 48 26.58 -10.92 -1.46
C HIS A 48 26.69 -12.18 -2.33
N MET A 49 25.60 -12.64 -2.91
CA MET A 49 25.58 -13.79 -3.82
C MET A 49 26.39 -13.56 -5.10
N LEU A 50 26.41 -12.31 -5.58
CA LEU A 50 27.18 -11.91 -6.77
C LEU A 50 28.68 -11.66 -6.49
N GLY A 51 29.14 -11.86 -5.26
CA GLY A 51 30.52 -11.62 -4.85
C GLY A 51 30.89 -10.13 -4.78
N ALA A 52 29.91 -9.26 -4.85
CA ALA A 52 30.10 -7.81 -4.67
C ALA A 52 30.21 -7.48 -3.17
N ALA A 53 31.23 -8.04 -2.51
CA ALA A 53 31.42 -7.93 -1.06
C ALA A 53 31.84 -6.54 -0.57
N SER A 54 31.89 -5.54 -1.43
CA SER A 54 32.12 -4.16 -1.03
C SER A 54 31.61 -3.18 -2.10
N PRO A 55 31.04 -2.02 -1.68
CA PRO A 55 30.66 -0.96 -2.60
C PRO A 55 31.84 -0.38 -3.41
N GLU A 56 33.07 -0.75 -3.08
CA GLU A 56 34.31 -0.32 -3.74
C GLU A 56 34.68 -1.16 -4.97
N LEU A 57 33.98 -2.28 -5.27
CA LEU A 57 34.31 -3.12 -6.41
C LEU A 57 33.75 -2.61 -7.73
N ALA A 58 33.84 -1.31 -7.96
CA ALA A 58 33.61 -0.64 -9.23
C ALA A 58 34.87 -0.57 -10.10
N SER A 59 35.81 -1.51 -9.96
CA SER A 59 37.09 -1.50 -10.71
C SER A 59 37.14 -2.53 -11.86
N GLY A 60 36.00 -2.78 -12.53
CA GLY A 60 35.97 -3.55 -13.76
C GLY A 60 36.05 -2.66 -15.01
N PRO A 61 36.20 -3.20 -16.23
CA PRO A 61 36.27 -2.44 -17.48
C PRO A 61 35.00 -1.62 -17.79
N PHE A 62 33.91 -1.86 -17.07
CA PHE A 62 32.75 -1.00 -16.94
C PHE A 62 32.71 -0.27 -15.58
N GLY A 63 33.84 -0.02 -14.99
CA GLY A 63 34.14 0.39 -13.62
C GLY A 63 33.51 1.68 -13.10
N CYS A 64 32.42 2.15 -13.71
CA CYS A 64 31.68 3.32 -13.28
C CYS A 64 30.19 3.09 -13.02
N LEU A 65 29.67 1.86 -13.21
CA LEU A 65 28.26 1.56 -13.06
C LEU A 65 28.05 0.64 -11.86
N PRO A 66 27.80 1.19 -10.66
CA PRO A 66 27.61 0.39 -9.46
C PRO A 66 26.36 -0.49 -9.55
N TYR A 67 26.34 -1.61 -8.82
CA TYR A 67 25.19 -2.51 -8.67
C TYR A 67 23.83 -1.78 -8.53
N PRO A 68 23.71 -0.71 -7.73
CA PRO A 68 22.47 0.06 -7.62
C PRO A 68 21.94 0.60 -8.93
N PHE A 69 22.81 0.99 -9.87
CA PHE A 69 22.36 1.49 -11.17
C PHE A 69 21.61 0.40 -11.96
N PHE A 70 22.15 -0.83 -12.00
CA PHE A 70 21.49 -1.92 -12.71
C PHE A 70 20.19 -2.33 -12.03
N VAL A 71 20.15 -2.36 -10.71
CA VAL A 71 18.93 -2.68 -9.95
C VAL A 71 17.85 -1.65 -10.21
N CYS A 72 18.17 -0.36 -10.17
CA CYS A 72 17.21 0.70 -10.45
C CYS A 72 16.75 0.70 -11.92
N LEU A 73 17.65 0.43 -12.86
CA LEU A 73 17.31 0.34 -14.28
C LEU A 73 16.35 -0.82 -14.55
N LEU A 74 16.68 -2.03 -14.05
CA LEU A 74 15.82 -3.20 -14.18
C LEU A 74 14.50 -3.00 -13.44
N GLY A 75 14.55 -2.41 -12.25
CA GLY A 75 13.37 -2.07 -11.45
C GLY A 75 12.43 -1.13 -12.21
N GLY A 76 12.96 -0.04 -12.78
CA GLY A 76 12.17 0.88 -13.58
C GLY A 76 11.52 0.23 -14.79
N LEU A 77 12.26 -0.67 -15.48
CA LEU A 77 11.72 -1.45 -16.60
C LEU A 77 10.60 -2.39 -16.15
N LEU A 78 10.78 -3.10 -15.04
CA LEU A 78 9.78 -4.01 -14.48
C LEU A 78 8.54 -3.26 -14.03
N ILE A 79 8.68 -2.11 -13.38
CA ILE A 79 7.57 -1.26 -12.96
C ILE A 79 6.77 -0.79 -14.17
N GLY A 80 7.46 -0.24 -15.20
CA GLY A 80 6.80 0.23 -16.42
C GLY A 80 6.10 -0.90 -17.18
N LEU A 81 6.73 -2.10 -17.24
CA LEU A 81 6.12 -3.27 -17.85
C LEU A 81 4.90 -3.75 -17.06
N TYR A 82 4.99 -3.78 -15.72
CA TYR A 82 3.89 -4.15 -14.85
C TYR A 82 2.69 -3.22 -14.99
N GLU A 83 2.91 -1.90 -14.98
CA GLU A 83 1.84 -0.91 -15.19
C GLU A 83 1.20 -1.07 -16.59
N LYS A 84 2.01 -1.30 -17.61
CA LYS A 84 1.52 -1.51 -18.99
C LYS A 84 0.68 -2.77 -19.12
N LEU A 85 1.07 -3.87 -18.49
CA LEU A 85 0.37 -5.16 -18.56
C LEU A 85 -0.90 -5.19 -17.71
N THR A 86 -0.86 -4.58 -16.54
CA THR A 86 -1.99 -4.61 -15.59
C THR A 86 -2.95 -3.45 -15.74
N GLY A 87 -2.50 -2.34 -16.37
CA GLY A 87 -3.24 -1.09 -16.43
C GLY A 87 -3.46 -0.44 -15.06
N THR A 88 -2.80 -0.96 -14.00
CA THR A 88 -3.01 -0.53 -12.63
C THR A 88 -1.98 0.56 -12.29
N LYS A 89 -2.47 1.74 -11.94
CA LYS A 89 -1.66 2.85 -11.41
C LYS A 89 -2.00 3.06 -9.95
N THR A 90 -1.00 3.41 -9.16
CA THR A 90 -1.21 3.86 -7.78
C THR A 90 -1.73 5.29 -7.78
N ASP A 91 -2.87 5.49 -7.11
CA ASP A 91 -3.39 6.83 -6.90
C ASP A 91 -2.62 7.52 -5.75
N ASP A 92 -2.39 8.81 -5.88
CA ASP A 92 -1.85 9.63 -4.80
C ASP A 92 -2.87 9.77 -3.64
N LEU A 93 -2.37 10.04 -2.43
CA LEU A 93 -3.18 10.23 -1.23
C LEU A 93 -4.37 11.16 -1.46
N ASN A 94 -4.15 12.30 -2.14
CA ASN A 94 -5.20 13.27 -2.42
C ASN A 94 -6.26 12.72 -3.37
N GLN A 95 -5.87 11.93 -4.36
CA GLN A 95 -6.78 11.28 -5.31
C GLN A 95 -7.62 10.20 -4.63
N VAL A 96 -7.00 9.37 -3.79
CA VAL A 96 -7.71 8.35 -3.00
C VAL A 96 -8.74 9.01 -2.08
N MET A 97 -8.32 10.04 -1.33
CA MET A 97 -9.22 10.76 -0.43
C MET A 97 -10.34 11.49 -1.18
N ALA A 98 -10.08 12.04 -2.36
CA ALA A 98 -11.10 12.66 -3.19
C ALA A 98 -12.13 11.64 -3.66
N LYS A 99 -11.70 10.47 -4.17
CA LYS A 99 -12.58 9.37 -4.58
C LYS A 99 -13.44 8.87 -3.42
N VAL A 100 -12.83 8.64 -2.25
CA VAL A 100 -13.56 8.18 -1.05
C VAL A 100 -14.57 9.22 -0.57
N LYS A 101 -14.24 10.52 -0.63
CA LYS A 101 -15.17 11.61 -0.25
C LYS A 101 -16.33 11.74 -1.25
N GLN A 102 -16.06 11.58 -2.53
CA GLN A 102 -17.03 11.79 -3.61
C GLN A 102 -17.98 10.58 -3.73
N ASP A 103 -17.43 9.37 -3.82
CA ASP A 103 -18.18 8.14 -4.09
C ASP A 103 -18.53 7.34 -2.83
N GLY A 104 -17.95 7.70 -1.70
CA GLY A 104 -18.09 6.96 -0.44
C GLY A 104 -17.36 5.60 -0.44
N ARG A 105 -16.65 5.27 -1.51
CA ARG A 105 -15.94 3.99 -1.69
C ARG A 105 -14.68 4.16 -2.55
N TYR A 106 -13.77 3.20 -2.43
CA TYR A 106 -12.62 3.07 -3.31
C TYR A 106 -12.68 1.73 -4.04
N PRO A 107 -12.33 1.64 -5.33
CA PRO A 107 -12.33 0.38 -6.08
C PRO A 107 -11.41 -0.66 -5.44
N TYR A 108 -11.91 -1.86 -5.23
CA TYR A 108 -11.15 -2.94 -4.58
C TYR A 108 -11.00 -4.20 -5.44
N ASP A 109 -11.48 -4.17 -6.69
CA ASP A 109 -11.46 -5.33 -7.59
C ASP A 109 -10.05 -5.85 -7.88
N ASN A 110 -9.04 -4.99 -7.77
CA ASN A 110 -7.64 -5.29 -8.08
C ASN A 110 -6.68 -4.99 -6.92
N LEU A 111 -7.09 -5.17 -5.65
CA LEU A 111 -6.26 -4.86 -4.48
C LEU A 111 -4.89 -5.54 -4.52
N GLY A 112 -4.81 -6.81 -4.92
CA GLY A 112 -3.54 -7.52 -5.05
C GLY A 112 -2.60 -6.89 -6.07
N LYS A 113 -3.13 -6.49 -7.24
CA LYS A 113 -2.35 -5.81 -8.27
C LYS A 113 -1.91 -4.42 -7.79
N LEU A 114 -2.78 -3.71 -7.08
CA LEU A 114 -2.48 -2.41 -6.51
C LEU A 114 -1.39 -2.51 -5.43
N SER A 115 -1.44 -3.54 -4.58
CA SER A 115 -0.40 -3.79 -3.56
C SER A 115 0.96 -4.07 -4.18
N ILE A 116 1.01 -4.86 -5.26
CA ILE A 116 2.25 -5.14 -5.99
C ILE A 116 2.76 -3.86 -6.68
N ALA A 117 1.88 -3.09 -7.34
CA ALA A 117 2.24 -1.82 -7.97
C ALA A 117 2.81 -0.81 -6.96
N ALA A 118 2.31 -0.81 -5.73
CA ALA A 118 2.80 0.03 -4.64
C ALA A 118 4.14 -0.45 -4.07
N LEU A 119 4.36 -1.78 -4.01
CA LEU A 119 5.55 -2.38 -3.44
C LEU A 119 6.77 -2.30 -4.37
N LEU A 120 6.57 -2.50 -5.68
CA LEU A 120 7.66 -2.55 -6.66
C LEU A 120 8.59 -1.32 -6.60
N PRO A 121 8.10 -0.07 -6.62
CA PRO A 121 8.98 1.10 -6.55
C PRO A 121 9.82 1.14 -5.27
N LEU A 122 9.26 0.69 -4.15
CA LEU A 122 9.95 0.67 -2.85
C LEU A 122 11.10 -0.35 -2.84
N LEU A 123 10.89 -1.53 -3.43
CA LEU A 123 11.90 -2.59 -3.51
C LEU A 123 13.10 -2.18 -4.37
N PHE A 124 12.87 -1.40 -5.41
CA PHE A 124 13.92 -0.96 -6.35
C PHE A 124 14.50 0.43 -6.03
N GLY A 125 14.31 0.92 -4.80
CA GLY A 125 14.93 2.15 -4.32
C GLY A 125 14.22 3.43 -4.76
N GLY A 126 12.95 3.35 -5.14
CA GLY A 126 12.15 4.54 -5.43
C GLY A 126 11.95 5.39 -4.17
N SER A 127 12.13 6.71 -4.31
CA SER A 127 11.95 7.67 -3.22
C SER A 127 10.48 8.01 -2.93
N ILE A 128 9.57 7.10 -3.23
CA ILE A 128 8.15 7.25 -2.94
C ILE A 128 7.91 6.64 -1.56
N GLY A 129 7.34 7.40 -0.64
CA GLY A 129 7.01 6.86 0.69
C GLY A 129 5.97 5.72 0.58
N PRO A 130 6.02 4.73 1.49
CA PRO A 130 5.08 3.61 1.50
C PRO A 130 3.62 4.06 1.68
N GLU A 131 3.41 5.23 2.25
CA GLU A 131 2.09 5.84 2.46
C GLU A 131 1.32 6.08 1.16
N ALA A 132 1.99 6.47 0.08
CA ALA A 132 1.34 6.75 -1.19
C ALA A 132 0.67 5.49 -1.76
N GLY A 133 1.38 4.36 -1.76
CA GLY A 133 0.85 3.09 -2.24
C GLY A 133 -0.15 2.45 -1.29
N LEU A 134 0.15 2.47 0.01
CA LEU A 134 -0.69 1.86 1.05
C LEU A 134 -2.06 2.50 1.18
N THR A 135 -2.17 3.81 0.97
CA THR A 135 -3.45 4.53 1.13
C THR A 135 -4.53 3.94 0.23
N GLY A 136 -4.22 3.65 -1.03
CA GLY A 136 -5.17 3.02 -1.96
C GLY A 136 -5.55 1.60 -1.54
N VAL A 137 -4.58 0.81 -1.07
CA VAL A 137 -4.82 -0.56 -0.57
C VAL A 137 -5.71 -0.55 0.65
N ILE A 138 -5.45 0.32 1.62
CA ILE A 138 -6.24 0.47 2.85
C ILE A 138 -7.67 0.93 2.51
N ALA A 139 -7.81 1.97 1.69
CA ALA A 139 -9.12 2.48 1.28
C ALA A 139 -9.94 1.40 0.56
N GLY A 140 -9.31 0.60 -0.30
CA GLY A 140 -9.94 -0.52 -0.96
C GLY A 140 -10.36 -1.63 0.01
N LEU A 141 -9.51 -1.99 0.98
CA LEU A 141 -9.85 -2.97 2.02
C LEU A 141 -11.02 -2.48 2.89
N CYS A 142 -10.99 -1.23 3.34
CA CYS A 142 -12.09 -0.65 4.11
C CYS A 142 -13.39 -0.65 3.32
N SER A 143 -13.32 -0.38 2.01
CA SER A 143 -14.48 -0.43 1.12
C SER A 143 -15.00 -1.86 0.96
N TRP A 144 -14.11 -2.85 0.80
CA TRP A 144 -14.48 -4.27 0.71
C TRP A 144 -15.15 -4.76 1.99
N VAL A 145 -14.58 -4.44 3.16
CA VAL A 145 -15.19 -4.79 4.46
C VAL A 145 -16.54 -4.11 4.62
N GLY A 146 -16.63 -2.82 4.28
CA GLY A 146 -17.86 -2.06 4.33
C GLY A 146 -18.97 -2.69 3.47
N ASP A 147 -18.66 -3.10 2.24
CA ASP A 147 -19.62 -3.79 1.35
C ASP A 147 -20.08 -5.14 1.92
N ARG A 148 -19.15 -5.87 2.53
CA ARG A 148 -19.48 -7.15 3.17
C ARG A 148 -20.37 -6.96 4.39
N MET A 149 -20.15 -5.91 5.16
CA MET A 149 -20.89 -5.60 6.39
C MET A 149 -22.16 -4.79 6.15
N ARG A 150 -22.38 -4.25 4.97
CA ARG A 150 -23.61 -3.54 4.57
C ARG A 150 -24.87 -4.38 4.80
N ARG A 151 -24.77 -5.69 4.67
CA ARG A 151 -25.88 -6.64 4.97
C ARG A 151 -26.34 -6.55 6.42
N PHE A 152 -25.52 -6.03 7.31
CA PHE A 152 -25.81 -5.89 8.74
C PHE A 152 -26.23 -4.47 9.14
N GLY A 153 -26.50 -3.58 8.17
CA GLY A 153 -27.00 -2.23 8.42
C GLY A 153 -25.95 -1.24 8.95
N ALA A 154 -24.66 -1.53 8.78
CA ALA A 154 -23.59 -0.58 9.08
C ALA A 154 -23.55 0.52 8.00
N GLU A 155 -23.32 1.76 8.41
CA GLU A 155 -23.17 2.89 7.49
C GLU A 155 -21.83 2.79 6.77
N PHE A 156 -21.89 2.38 5.54
CA PHE A 156 -20.75 2.04 4.68
C PHE A 156 -19.74 3.18 4.53
N ARG A 157 -20.23 4.38 4.24
CA ARG A 157 -19.38 5.55 3.99
C ARG A 157 -18.55 5.95 5.21
N GLU A 158 -19.16 5.90 6.38
CA GLU A 158 -18.50 6.22 7.63
C GLU A 158 -17.41 5.20 7.98
N LEU A 159 -17.67 3.92 7.77
CA LEU A 159 -16.69 2.85 7.99
C LEU A 159 -15.48 3.01 7.07
N THR A 160 -15.67 3.30 5.80
CA THR A 160 -14.57 3.50 4.85
C THR A 160 -13.75 4.74 5.21
N LEU A 161 -14.39 5.85 5.54
CA LEU A 161 -13.71 7.09 5.91
C LEU A 161 -12.94 6.94 7.23
N LEU A 162 -13.59 6.43 8.27
CA LEU A 162 -12.99 6.23 9.59
C LEU A 162 -11.85 5.20 9.53
N GLY A 163 -12.05 4.08 8.84
CA GLY A 163 -11.03 3.05 8.68
C GLY A 163 -9.80 3.57 7.94
N THR A 164 -10.00 4.31 6.85
CA THR A 164 -8.89 4.91 6.09
C THR A 164 -8.15 5.96 6.92
N GLN A 165 -8.85 6.82 7.64
CA GLN A 165 -8.24 7.83 8.51
C GLN A 165 -7.49 7.20 9.68
N ALA A 166 -8.07 6.20 10.35
CA ALA A 166 -7.42 5.51 11.46
C ALA A 166 -6.14 4.80 11.01
N ALA A 167 -6.17 4.14 9.85
CA ALA A 167 -5.00 3.46 9.30
C ALA A 167 -3.89 4.45 8.90
N LEU A 168 -4.26 5.60 8.29
CA LEU A 168 -3.30 6.66 7.97
C LEU A 168 -2.69 7.27 9.24
N THR A 169 -3.52 7.55 10.27
CA THR A 169 -3.02 8.04 11.55
C THR A 169 -2.01 7.09 12.18
N ALA A 170 -2.32 5.78 12.16
CA ALA A 170 -1.41 4.76 12.64
C ALA A 170 -0.11 4.69 11.82
N LEU A 171 -0.20 4.84 10.49
CA LEU A 171 0.95 4.82 9.58
C LEU A 171 1.91 5.99 9.82
N PHE A 172 1.35 7.19 10.02
CA PHE A 172 2.14 8.40 10.28
C PHE A 172 2.53 8.57 11.75
N THR A 173 2.21 7.62 12.63
CA THR A 173 2.41 7.73 14.08
C THR A 173 1.92 9.07 14.65
N ALA A 174 0.90 9.64 14.02
CA ALA A 174 0.32 10.90 14.47
C ALA A 174 -0.51 10.67 15.76
N PRO A 175 -0.32 11.51 16.77
CA PRO A 175 -1.07 11.42 18.03
C PRO A 175 -2.56 11.69 17.86
#